data_abb40c75c8650df103b5a17aeefeadd8
#
_entry.id   abb40c75c8650df103b5a17aeefeadd8
#
_cell.length_a   1.000
_cell.length_b   1.000
_cell.length_c   1.000
_cell.angle_alpha   90.00
_cell.angle_beta   90.00
_cell.angle_gamma   90.00
#
_symmetry.space_group_name_H-M   'P 1'
#
loop_
_entity.id
_entity.type
_entity.pdbx_description
1 polymer ?
#
loop_
_entity_poly.entity_id
_entity_poly.type
_entity_poly.pdbx_seq_one_letter_code
_entity_poly.pdbx_strand_id
1 'polypeptide(L)'
;XXXGNFKDKDDLATHIYTYQSKKIAEAVNQQIIQQKTALKKLMAFLDFYKENFKNIAASGGCPMMNAAVEADDSLSFLTPKVKRSFDLWRQRFILILEEGVASGEFKQHISAENYAIMFMAMIEGGILLSKISGRGKDLAIVLDKMKEMVDQEIKA
;
A
#
# COMPACT_ATOMS: atom_id res chain seq x y z
N UNK A 1 24.72 18.27 8.12
CA UNK A 1 24.51 18.09 7.12
C UNK A 1 23.30 18.11 6.23
N UNK A 2 22.65 17.72 6.70
CA UNK A 2 21.56 17.71 6.03
C UNK A 2 20.98 18.99 5.73
N UNK A 3 21.13 19.61 6.42
CA UNK A 3 20.67 20.89 6.31
C UNK A 3 21.35 21.67 5.31
N GLY A 4 22.37 21.27 4.98
CA GLY A 4 23.14 21.96 3.97
C GLY A 4 22.55 21.83 2.57
N ASN A 5 21.80 20.74 2.32
CA ASN A 5 21.24 20.47 1.00
C ASN A 5 19.75 20.78 0.91
N PHE A 6 19.14 21.21 1.99
CA PHE A 6 17.70 21.49 2.05
C PHE A 6 17.44 22.88 2.58
N LYS A 7 16.37 23.50 2.09
CA LYS A 7 16.04 24.86 2.49
C LYS A 7 15.73 24.98 3.96
N ASP A 8 14.97 24.01 4.49
CA ASP A 8 14.53 24.04 5.87
C ASP A 8 14.04 22.64 6.25
N LYS A 9 13.50 22.53 7.46
CA LYS A 9 13.02 21.24 7.97
C LYS A 9 11.85 20.70 7.16
N ASP A 10 10.98 21.58 6.67
CA ASP A 10 9.84 21.14 5.86
C ASP A 10 10.31 20.57 4.53
N ASP A 11 11.31 21.20 3.93
CA ASP A 11 11.87 20.68 2.68
C ASP A 11 12.51 19.31 2.90
N LEU A 12 13.22 19.15 4.01
CA LEU A 12 13.83 17.87 4.35
C LEU A 12 12.76 16.80 4.57
N ALA A 13 11.71 17.13 5.32
CA ALA A 13 10.63 16.19 5.59
C ALA A 13 9.94 15.77 4.28
N THR A 14 9.76 16.70 3.38
CA THR A 14 9.16 16.41 2.07
C THR A 14 10.01 15.43 1.29
N HIS A 15 11.33 15.65 1.29
CA HIS A 15 12.23 14.75 0.57
C HIS A 15 12.26 13.36 1.18
N ILE A 16 12.25 13.27 2.50
CA ILE A 16 12.24 11.98 3.18
C ILE A 16 10.95 11.23 2.84
N TYR A 17 9.81 11.90 2.93
CA TYR A 17 8.55 11.27 2.61
C TYR A 17 8.54 10.76 1.16
N THR A 18 8.95 11.62 0.23
CA THR A 18 8.97 11.27 -1.18
C THR A 18 9.87 10.07 -1.43
N TYR A 19 11.06 10.07 -0.83
CA TYR A 19 12.00 8.96 -1.00
C TYR A 19 11.41 7.65 -0.50
N GLN A 20 10.86 7.67 0.72
CA GLN A 20 10.35 6.45 1.35
C GLN A 20 9.13 5.89 0.61
N SER A 21 8.19 6.77 0.26
CA SER A 21 6.98 6.31 -0.41
C SER A 21 7.28 5.84 -1.83
N LYS A 22 8.18 6.51 -2.52
CA LYS A 22 8.58 6.10 -3.87
C LYS A 22 9.29 4.75 -3.85
N LYS A 23 10.15 4.54 -2.86
CA LYS A 23 10.89 3.29 -2.74
C LYS A 23 9.94 2.09 -2.60
N ILE A 24 8.93 2.23 -1.75
CA ILE A 24 7.96 1.17 -1.56
C ILE A 24 7.12 0.98 -2.82
N ALA A 25 6.66 2.06 -3.43
CA ALA A 25 5.85 1.97 -4.64
C ALA A 25 6.60 1.28 -5.77
N GLU A 26 7.88 1.59 -5.94
CA GLU A 26 8.68 0.96 -6.98
C GLU A 26 8.91 -0.51 -6.70
N ALA A 27 9.13 -0.87 -5.43
CA ALA A 27 9.33 -2.27 -5.08
C ALA A 27 8.06 -3.10 -5.32
N VAL A 28 6.92 -2.55 -4.96
CA VAL A 28 5.63 -3.20 -5.23
C VAL A 28 5.45 -3.38 -6.73
N ASN A 29 5.68 -2.31 -7.47
CA ASN A 29 5.46 -2.32 -8.92
C ASN A 29 6.34 -3.34 -9.61
N GLN A 30 7.59 -3.50 -9.15
CA GLN A 30 8.49 -4.47 -9.75
C GLN A 30 7.95 -5.89 -9.62
N GLN A 31 7.32 -6.21 -8.50
CA GLN A 31 6.73 -7.54 -8.35
C GLN A 31 5.50 -7.72 -9.23
N ILE A 32 4.70 -6.66 -9.36
CA ILE A 32 3.46 -6.73 -10.11
C ILE A 32 3.72 -6.88 -11.61
N ILE A 33 4.64 -6.09 -12.16
CA ILE A 33 4.82 -6.08 -13.61
C ILE A 33 5.42 -7.37 -14.15
N GLN A 34 6.00 -8.19 -13.28
CA GLN A 34 6.54 -9.48 -13.70
C GLN A 34 5.44 -10.52 -13.91
N GLN A 35 4.22 -10.23 -13.43
CA GLN A 35 3.13 -11.19 -13.50
C GLN A 35 2.30 -10.99 -14.77
N LYS A 36 1.78 -12.09 -15.32
CA LYS A 36 1.09 -12.04 -16.60
C LYS A 36 -0.43 -11.99 -16.49
N THR A 37 -0.98 -12.39 -15.35
CA THR A 37 -2.44 -12.40 -15.19
C THR A 37 -2.84 -11.46 -14.06
N ALA A 38 -4.10 -11.01 -14.12
CA ALA A 38 -4.61 -10.12 -13.08
C ALA A 38 -4.59 -10.80 -11.71
N LEU A 39 -4.95 -12.08 -11.66
CA LEU A 39 -4.93 -12.80 -10.40
C LEU A 39 -3.52 -12.85 -9.82
N LYS A 40 -2.53 -13.16 -10.65
CA LYS A 40 -1.15 -13.22 -10.17
C LYS A 40 -0.63 -11.85 -9.77
N LYS A 41 -1.04 -10.80 -10.48
CA LYS A 41 -0.67 -9.44 -10.09
C LYS A 41 -1.24 -9.10 -8.72
N LEU A 42 -2.51 -9.46 -8.50
CA LEU A 42 -3.15 -9.17 -7.21
C LEU A 42 -2.45 -9.95 -6.09
N MET A 43 -2.16 -11.23 -6.33
CA MET A 43 -1.46 -12.03 -5.33
C MET A 43 -0.07 -11.49 -5.04
N ALA A 44 0.66 -11.06 -6.07
CA ALA A 44 1.99 -10.48 -5.89
C ALA A 44 1.92 -9.20 -5.05
N PHE A 45 0.88 -8.40 -5.25
CA PHE A 45 0.66 -7.20 -4.49
C PHE A 45 0.52 -7.53 -2.99
N LEU A 46 -0.31 -8.53 -2.69
CA LEU A 46 -0.51 -8.94 -1.29
C LEU A 46 0.74 -9.58 -0.70
N ASP A 47 1.39 -10.44 -1.48
CA ASP A 47 2.60 -11.12 -1.01
C ASP A 47 3.72 -10.14 -0.71
N PHE A 48 3.77 -9.01 -1.42
CA PHE A 48 4.78 -8.00 -1.16
C PHE A 48 4.77 -7.57 0.31
N TYR A 49 3.60 -7.32 0.84
CA TYR A 49 3.48 -6.84 2.22
C TYR A 49 3.86 -7.93 3.21
N LYS A 50 3.51 -9.17 2.91
CA LYS A 50 3.89 -10.28 3.78
C LYS A 50 5.40 -10.46 3.81
N GLU A 51 6.03 -10.40 2.64
CA GLU A 51 7.47 -10.65 2.52
C GLU A 51 8.31 -9.50 3.05
N ASN A 52 7.79 -8.28 3.00
CA ASN A 52 8.55 -7.10 3.35
C ASN A 52 8.15 -6.46 4.67
N PHE A 53 7.32 -7.14 5.46
CA PHE A 53 6.86 -6.57 6.71
C PHE A 53 8.00 -6.14 7.63
N LYS A 54 9.02 -6.97 7.75
CA LYS A 54 10.13 -6.65 8.66
C LYS A 54 10.83 -5.35 8.25
N ASN A 55 11.03 -5.17 6.96
CA ASN A 55 11.65 -3.95 6.47
C ASN A 55 10.76 -2.73 6.69
N ILE A 56 9.46 -2.89 6.44
CA ILE A 56 8.51 -1.81 6.65
C ILE A 56 8.46 -1.43 8.12
N ALA A 57 8.40 -2.42 9.00
CA ALA A 57 8.35 -2.17 10.43
C ALA A 57 9.62 -1.52 10.93
N ALA A 58 10.78 -1.96 10.43
CA ALA A 58 12.06 -1.39 10.83
C ALA A 58 12.19 0.07 10.41
N SER A 59 11.49 0.46 9.34
CA SER A 59 11.50 1.84 8.86
C SER A 59 10.45 2.71 9.57
N GLY A 60 9.76 2.17 10.57
CA GLY A 60 8.77 2.92 11.33
C GLY A 60 7.33 2.71 10.89
N GLY A 61 7.08 1.71 10.05
CA GLY A 61 5.76 1.42 9.54
C GLY A 61 5.54 2.04 8.17
N CYS A 62 4.29 2.13 7.76
CA CYS A 62 3.96 2.68 6.45
C CYS A 62 4.19 4.20 6.45
N PRO A 63 5.08 4.72 5.60
CA PRO A 63 5.34 6.17 5.60
C PRO A 63 4.09 6.97 5.21
N MET A 64 3.21 6.42 4.39
CA MET A 64 2.00 7.13 4.00
C MET A 64 1.04 7.27 5.17
N MET A 65 0.84 6.20 5.94
CA MET A 65 -0.02 6.28 7.10
C MET A 65 0.56 7.20 8.17
N ASN A 66 1.87 7.07 8.43
CA ASN A 66 2.52 7.90 9.43
C ASN A 66 2.40 9.38 9.07
N ALA A 67 2.64 9.71 7.80
CA ALA A 67 2.51 11.08 7.35
C ALA A 67 1.08 11.58 7.39
N ALA A 68 0.12 10.72 7.09
CA ALA A 68 -1.29 11.11 7.13
C ALA A 68 -1.71 11.52 8.54
N VAL A 69 -1.25 10.76 9.54
CA VAL A 69 -1.55 11.08 10.93
C VAL A 69 -0.89 12.39 11.34
N GLU A 70 0.39 12.56 11.01
CA GLU A 70 1.12 13.76 11.41
C GLU A 70 0.73 14.98 10.60
N ALA A 71 0.18 14.80 9.42
CA ALA A 71 -0.20 15.94 8.58
C ALA A 71 -1.28 16.81 9.21
N ASP A 72 -2.11 16.24 10.06
CA ASP A 72 -3.13 17.00 10.75
C ASP A 72 -2.55 17.99 11.76
N ASP A 73 -1.38 17.67 12.31
CA ASP A 73 -0.81 18.46 13.39
C ASP A 73 0.36 19.33 12.95
N SER A 74 1.45 18.70 12.58
CA SER A 74 2.69 19.43 12.36
C SER A 74 3.20 19.38 10.93
N LEU A 75 2.71 18.44 10.13
CA LEU A 75 3.18 18.25 8.77
C LEU A 75 2.08 18.49 7.74
N SER A 76 1.23 19.49 7.98
CA SER A 76 0.08 19.74 7.10
C SER A 76 0.51 20.06 5.68
N PHE A 77 1.72 20.56 5.48
CA PHE A 77 2.22 20.83 4.13
C PHE A 77 2.40 19.55 3.32
N LEU A 78 2.44 18.38 3.95
CA LEU A 78 2.53 17.11 3.23
C LEU A 78 1.18 16.59 2.76
N THR A 79 0.08 17.20 3.21
CA THR A 79 -1.26 16.69 2.90
C THR A 79 -1.49 16.43 1.41
N PRO A 80 -1.14 17.35 0.49
CA PRO A 80 -1.37 17.06 -0.94
C PRO A 80 -0.57 15.85 -1.43
N LYS A 81 0.67 15.70 -0.98
CA LYS A 81 1.49 14.56 -1.39
C LYS A 81 0.97 13.25 -0.81
N VAL A 82 0.53 13.26 0.44
CA VAL A 82 -0.05 12.09 1.08
C VAL A 82 -1.31 11.67 0.34
N LYS A 83 -2.19 12.64 0.06
CA LYS A 83 -3.42 12.34 -0.68
C LYS A 83 -3.10 11.72 -2.03
N ARG A 84 -2.13 12.28 -2.75
CA ARG A 84 -1.75 11.75 -4.05
C ARG A 84 -1.22 10.32 -3.93
N SER A 85 -0.41 10.04 -2.91
CA SER A 85 0.12 8.69 -2.70
C SER A 85 -0.99 7.68 -2.49
N PHE A 86 -1.99 8.02 -1.67
CA PHE A 86 -3.12 7.12 -1.44
C PHE A 86 -3.95 6.96 -2.71
N ASP A 87 -4.14 8.03 -3.48
CA ASP A 87 -4.89 7.94 -4.74
C ASP A 87 -4.18 7.02 -5.73
N LEU A 88 -2.85 7.12 -5.82
CA LEU A 88 -2.08 6.26 -6.74
C LEU A 88 -2.13 4.79 -6.29
N TRP A 89 -2.06 4.56 -4.99
CA TRP A 89 -2.16 3.20 -4.46
C TRP A 89 -3.52 2.60 -4.77
N ARG A 90 -4.58 3.37 -4.53
CA ARG A 90 -5.94 2.93 -4.83
C ARG A 90 -6.07 2.63 -6.33
N GLN A 91 -5.57 3.52 -7.16
CA GLN A 91 -5.66 3.36 -8.60
C GLN A 91 -4.96 2.09 -9.07
N ARG A 92 -3.82 1.74 -8.45
CA ARG A 92 -3.12 0.52 -8.81
C ARG A 92 -3.98 -0.72 -8.55
N PHE A 93 -4.65 -0.76 -7.39
CA PHE A 93 -5.58 -1.86 -7.11
C PHE A 93 -6.72 -1.89 -8.12
N ILE A 94 -7.30 -0.72 -8.38
CA ILE A 94 -8.45 -0.64 -9.31
C ILE A 94 -8.07 -1.17 -10.69
N LEU A 95 -6.91 -0.77 -11.20
CA LEU A 95 -6.49 -1.21 -12.52
C LEU A 95 -6.32 -2.72 -12.60
N ILE A 96 -5.75 -3.33 -11.56
CA ILE A 96 -5.59 -4.78 -11.54
C ILE A 96 -6.96 -5.47 -11.53
N LEU A 97 -7.86 -4.98 -10.70
CA LEU A 97 -9.19 -5.57 -10.60
C LEU A 97 -9.96 -5.41 -11.91
N GLU A 98 -9.88 -4.25 -12.54
CA GLU A 98 -10.55 -4.02 -13.81
C GLU A 98 -9.93 -4.88 -14.91
N GLU A 99 -8.63 -5.07 -14.89
CA GLU A 99 -7.98 -5.98 -15.83
C GLU A 99 -8.53 -7.40 -15.69
N GLY A 100 -8.71 -7.85 -14.46
CA GLY A 100 -9.26 -9.19 -14.22
C GLY A 100 -10.70 -9.33 -14.64
N VAL A 101 -11.50 -8.28 -14.46
CA VAL A 101 -12.88 -8.29 -14.94
C VAL A 101 -12.89 -8.38 -16.48
N ALA A 102 -12.06 -7.56 -17.13
CA ALA A 102 -12.01 -7.53 -18.59
C ALA A 102 -11.53 -8.85 -19.18
N SER A 103 -10.63 -9.53 -18.50
CA SER A 103 -10.10 -10.81 -19.00
C SER A 103 -10.97 -12.02 -18.65
N GLY A 104 -11.99 -11.82 -17.82
CA GLY A 104 -12.83 -12.93 -17.37
C GLY A 104 -12.28 -13.67 -16.17
N GLU A 105 -11.12 -13.27 -15.64
CA GLU A 105 -10.58 -13.91 -14.45
C GLU A 105 -11.41 -13.59 -13.20
N PHE A 106 -12.02 -12.42 -13.18
CA PHE A 106 -12.78 -11.94 -12.02
C PHE A 106 -14.24 -11.77 -12.39
N LYS A 107 -15.09 -11.83 -11.39
CA LYS A 107 -16.55 -11.70 -11.58
C LYS A 107 -16.88 -10.34 -12.19
N GLN A 108 -17.92 -10.32 -13.02
CA GLN A 108 -18.25 -9.15 -13.85
C GLN A 108 -18.75 -7.95 -13.07
N HIS A 109 -19.39 -8.18 -11.94
CA HIS A 109 -20.11 -7.10 -11.26
C HIS A 109 -19.48 -6.69 -9.93
N ILE A 110 -18.20 -7.01 -9.72
CA ILE A 110 -17.53 -6.53 -8.52
C ILE A 110 -17.26 -5.03 -8.65
N SER A 111 -17.27 -4.34 -7.52
CA SER A 111 -16.87 -2.94 -7.48
C SER A 111 -15.37 -2.87 -7.23
N ALA A 112 -14.60 -2.55 -8.26
CA ALA A 112 -13.16 -2.45 -8.12
C ALA A 112 -12.78 -1.38 -7.09
N GLU A 113 -13.50 -0.25 -7.10
CA GLU A 113 -13.20 0.81 -6.15
C GLU A 113 -13.45 0.37 -4.71
N ASN A 114 -14.57 -0.29 -4.45
CA ASN A 114 -14.87 -0.72 -3.09
C ASN A 114 -13.85 -1.73 -2.58
N TYR A 115 -13.47 -2.69 -3.42
CA TYR A 115 -12.45 -3.65 -3.00
C TYR A 115 -11.10 -2.99 -2.79
N ALA A 116 -10.73 -2.01 -3.63
CA ALA A 116 -9.48 -1.30 -3.45
C ALA A 116 -9.46 -0.59 -2.09
N ILE A 117 -10.55 0.09 -1.74
CA ILE A 117 -10.64 0.79 -0.46
C ILE A 117 -10.53 -0.20 0.70
N MET A 118 -11.27 -1.32 0.62
CA MET A 118 -11.22 -2.31 1.68
C MET A 118 -9.83 -2.92 1.83
N PHE A 119 -9.19 -3.24 0.71
CA PHE A 119 -7.85 -3.84 0.76
C PHE A 119 -6.84 -2.87 1.36
N MET A 120 -6.91 -1.59 0.96
CA MET A 120 -6.00 -0.60 1.53
C MET A 120 -6.19 -0.48 3.04
N ALA A 121 -7.45 -0.44 3.48
CA ALA A 121 -7.75 -0.33 4.90
C ALA A 121 -7.25 -1.55 5.66
N MET A 122 -7.43 -2.74 5.10
CA MET A 122 -6.99 -3.97 5.76
C MET A 122 -5.47 -4.03 5.85
N ILE A 123 -4.78 -3.67 4.78
CA ILE A 123 -3.31 -3.69 4.79
C ILE A 123 -2.77 -2.69 5.83
N GLU A 124 -3.29 -1.45 5.81
CA GLU A 124 -2.81 -0.45 6.75
C GLU A 124 -3.12 -0.83 8.19
N GLY A 125 -4.33 -1.37 8.42
CA GLY A 125 -4.67 -1.85 9.75
C GLY A 125 -3.76 -2.99 10.21
N GLY A 126 -3.48 -3.92 9.29
CA GLY A 126 -2.60 -5.04 9.61
C GLY A 126 -1.18 -4.58 9.94
N ILE A 127 -0.67 -3.60 9.17
CA ILE A 127 0.67 -3.05 9.43
C ILE A 127 0.68 -2.38 10.81
N LEU A 128 -0.32 -1.57 11.09
CA LEU A 128 -0.39 -0.86 12.36
C LEU A 128 -0.46 -1.84 13.54
N LEU A 129 -1.33 -2.83 13.45
CA LEU A 129 -1.48 -3.81 14.53
C LEU A 129 -0.19 -4.59 14.74
N SER A 130 0.48 -4.99 13.66
CA SER A 130 1.73 -5.72 13.77
C SER A 130 2.83 -4.85 14.36
N LYS A 131 2.85 -3.57 14.03
CA LYS A 131 3.83 -2.63 14.59
C LYS A 131 3.64 -2.49 16.09
N ILE A 132 2.39 -2.35 16.53
CA ILE A 132 2.08 -2.16 17.94
C ILE A 132 2.39 -3.43 18.75
N SER A 133 2.00 -4.59 18.23
CA SER A 133 2.19 -5.85 18.95
C SER A 133 3.62 -6.38 18.86
N GLY A 134 4.37 -5.94 17.86
CA GLY A 134 5.68 -6.50 17.56
C GLY A 134 5.60 -7.84 16.87
N ARG A 135 4.42 -8.23 16.38
CA ARG A 135 4.21 -9.55 15.78
C ARG A 135 3.74 -9.41 14.33
N GLY A 136 4.55 -9.90 13.41
CA GLY A 136 4.16 -9.89 12.00
C GLY A 136 2.96 -10.74 11.68
N LYS A 137 2.56 -11.63 12.60
CA LYS A 137 1.43 -12.50 12.32
C LYS A 137 0.10 -11.77 12.21
N ASP A 138 0.00 -10.58 12.82
CA ASP A 138 -1.24 -9.81 12.69
C ASP A 138 -1.47 -9.43 11.23
N LEU A 139 -0.44 -8.92 10.57
CA LEU A 139 -0.55 -8.61 9.14
C LEU A 139 -0.76 -9.88 8.32
N ALA A 140 -0.06 -10.97 8.68
CA ALA A 140 -0.21 -12.22 7.93
C ALA A 140 -1.66 -12.72 7.98
N ILE A 141 -2.31 -12.61 9.15
CA ILE A 141 -3.72 -13.00 9.28
C ILE A 141 -4.59 -12.16 8.35
N VAL A 142 -4.35 -10.85 8.32
CA VAL A 142 -5.11 -9.97 7.46
C VAL A 142 -4.92 -10.34 5.99
N LEU A 143 -3.66 -10.56 5.58
CA LEU A 143 -3.38 -10.88 4.18
C LEU A 143 -3.97 -12.22 3.77
N ASP A 144 -3.93 -13.21 4.67
CA ASP A 144 -4.55 -14.50 4.38
C ASP A 144 -6.05 -14.36 4.20
N LYS A 145 -6.69 -13.52 5.03
CA LYS A 145 -8.13 -13.28 4.86
C LYS A 145 -8.42 -12.56 3.55
N MET A 146 -7.56 -11.64 3.16
CA MET A 146 -7.74 -10.97 1.88
C MET A 146 -7.65 -11.96 0.72
N LYS A 147 -6.75 -12.93 0.81
CA LYS A 147 -6.66 -13.96 -0.22
C LYS A 147 -7.92 -14.82 -0.27
N GLU A 148 -8.51 -15.12 0.89
CA GLU A 148 -9.80 -15.80 0.90
C GLU A 148 -10.88 -14.97 0.21
N MET A 149 -10.90 -13.67 0.47
CA MET A 149 -11.85 -12.78 -0.18
C MET A 149 -11.68 -12.80 -1.69
N VAL A 150 -10.43 -12.78 -2.16
CA VAL A 150 -10.18 -12.87 -3.59
C VAL A 150 -10.75 -14.16 -4.15
N ASP A 151 -10.48 -15.27 -3.47
CA ASP A 151 -10.91 -16.58 -3.95
C ASP A 151 -12.42 -16.73 -3.96
N GLN A 152 -13.09 -16.25 -2.93
CA GLN A 152 -14.52 -16.47 -2.75
C GLN A 152 -15.39 -15.38 -3.36
N GLU A 153 -14.92 -14.15 -3.40
CA GLU A 153 -15.75 -13.02 -3.81
C GLU A 153 -15.35 -12.41 -5.14
N ILE A 154 -14.11 -12.54 -5.55
CA ILE A 154 -13.58 -11.83 -6.73
C ILE A 154 -13.35 -12.77 -7.90
N LYS A 155 -12.71 -13.90 -7.67
CA LYS A 155 -12.45 -14.86 -8.75
C LYS A 155 -13.75 -15.34 -9.37
N ALA A 156 -13.72 -15.39 -10.69
CA ALA A 156 -14.88 -15.91 -11.45
C ALA A 156 -15.05 -17.41 -11.23
#